data_e8718e404d772165bb00d144cd9a102a
#
_entry.id   e8718e404d772165bb00d144cd9a102a
#
_cell.length_a   1.000
_cell.length_b   1.000
_cell.length_c   1.000
_cell.angle_alpha   90.00
_cell.angle_beta   90.00
_cell.angle_gamma   90.00
#
_symmetry.space_group_name_H-M   'P 1'
#
loop_
_entity.id
_entity.type
_entity.pdbx_description
1 polymer ?
#
loop_
_entity_poly.entity_id
_entity_poly.type
_entity_poly.pdbx_seq_one_letter_code
_entity_poly.pdbx_strand_id
1 'polypeptide(L)'
;ILVAPPEEVIWSKAFVCERERYDGADVNHIIFVRGDEMDWEHLLWRFGDHWPVLLSHLVLYRFSYPGHRDHIPRWVWEELLLRATEQENEPQKVGLCRGTLLSRSQYRIDLDHWGFQDARIVEVENFRENFERPDRGGR
;
A
#
# COMPACT_ATOMS: atom_id res chain seq x y z
N ILE A 1 -0.75 27.48 -3.05
CA ILE A 1 -0.43 26.31 -2.21
C ILE A 1 -0.73 25.05 -3.02
N LEU A 2 0.31 24.26 -3.24
CA LEU A 2 0.15 22.99 -3.91
C LEU A 2 -0.32 21.95 -2.89
N VAL A 3 -1.53 21.42 -3.11
CA VAL A 3 -2.06 20.34 -2.29
C VAL A 3 -1.78 19.02 -3.00
N ALA A 4 -1.16 18.08 -2.29
CA ALA A 4 -0.87 16.78 -2.87
C ALA A 4 -2.16 16.06 -3.24
N PRO A 5 -2.19 15.34 -4.38
CA PRO A 5 -3.35 14.50 -4.72
C PRO A 5 -3.62 13.46 -3.64
N PRO A 6 -4.90 13.10 -3.41
CA PRO A 6 -5.24 12.14 -2.37
C PRO A 6 -4.53 10.79 -2.54
N GLU A 7 -4.31 10.35 -3.78
CA GLU A 7 -3.60 9.10 -4.07
C GLU A 7 -2.17 9.12 -3.52
N GLU A 8 -1.47 10.26 -3.67
CA GLU A 8 -0.10 10.41 -3.17
C GLU A 8 -0.07 10.50 -1.65
N VAL A 9 -1.06 11.12 -1.04
CA VAL A 9 -1.17 11.18 0.43
C VAL A 9 -1.40 9.79 1.00
N ILE A 10 -2.28 8.99 0.38
CA ILE A 10 -2.51 7.60 0.78
C ILE A 10 -1.20 6.81 0.67
N TRP A 11 -0.49 6.93 -0.45
CA TRP A 11 0.78 6.27 -0.66
C TRP A 11 1.78 6.59 0.48
N SER A 12 1.92 7.86 0.81
CA SER A 12 2.88 8.28 1.83
C SER A 12 2.52 7.82 3.24
N LYS A 13 1.23 7.68 3.54
CA LYS A 13 0.76 7.34 4.88
C LYS A 13 0.50 5.86 5.10
N ALA A 14 0.29 5.10 4.02
CA ALA A 14 -0.07 3.69 4.12
C ALA A 14 1.03 2.84 4.77
N PHE A 15 2.28 3.25 4.60
CA PHE A 15 3.43 2.53 5.15
C PHE A 15 3.81 2.96 6.57
N VAL A 16 3.05 3.84 7.20
CA VAL A 16 3.33 4.25 8.58
C VAL A 16 2.57 3.34 9.54
N CYS A 17 3.20 2.25 9.92
CA CYS A 17 2.66 1.22 10.81
C CYS A 17 3.59 1.02 12.01
N GLU A 18 3.91 2.13 12.68
CA GLU A 18 4.74 2.11 13.89
C GLU A 18 3.88 1.87 15.13
N ARG A 19 4.52 1.41 16.21
CA ARG A 19 3.81 1.18 17.47
C ARG A 19 3.14 2.44 18.00
N GLU A 20 3.86 3.57 17.96
CA GLU A 20 3.40 4.86 18.49
C GLU A 20 2.85 5.78 17.41
N ARG A 21 2.94 5.39 16.15
CA ARG A 21 2.42 6.15 15.04
C ARG A 21 1.86 5.23 13.97
N TYR A 22 0.56 5.32 13.79
CA TYR A 22 -0.16 4.56 12.78
C TYR A 22 -1.07 5.52 12.01
N ASP A 23 -0.77 5.73 10.75
CA ASP A 23 -1.48 6.69 9.90
C ASP A 23 -2.63 6.07 9.11
N GLY A 24 -3.08 4.88 9.50
CA GLY A 24 -4.19 4.18 8.82
C GLY A 24 -5.51 4.92 8.90
N ALA A 25 -5.75 5.64 10.00
CA ALA A 25 -6.94 6.47 10.11
C ALA A 25 -6.95 7.59 9.07
N ASP A 26 -5.79 8.21 8.82
CA ASP A 26 -5.67 9.24 7.79
C ASP A 26 -5.99 8.68 6.41
N VAL A 27 -5.52 7.47 6.10
CA VAL A 27 -5.86 6.79 4.85
C VAL A 27 -7.37 6.58 4.74
N ASN A 28 -7.98 6.08 5.80
CA ASN A 28 -9.43 5.80 5.82
C ASN A 28 -10.27 7.08 5.69
N HIS A 29 -9.83 8.17 6.33
CA HIS A 29 -10.52 9.46 6.22
C HIS A 29 -10.48 10.00 4.78
N ILE A 30 -9.34 9.85 4.10
CA ILE A 30 -9.20 10.29 2.72
C ILE A 30 -10.14 9.50 1.81
N ILE A 31 -10.21 8.19 1.98
CA ILE A 31 -11.12 7.34 1.20
C ILE A 31 -12.58 7.75 1.46
N PHE A 32 -12.93 7.98 2.71
CA PHE A 32 -14.28 8.39 3.05
C PHE A 32 -14.69 9.72 2.38
N VAL A 33 -13.79 10.70 2.39
CA VAL A 33 -14.08 12.04 1.88
C VAL A 33 -13.91 12.12 0.37
N ARG A 34 -12.90 11.46 -0.19
CA ARG A 34 -12.45 11.65 -1.57
C ARG A 34 -12.55 10.40 -2.44
N GLY A 35 -13.01 9.28 -1.91
CA GLY A 35 -12.99 8.00 -2.64
C GLY A 35 -13.70 8.04 -3.99
N ASP A 36 -14.79 8.78 -4.09
CA ASP A 36 -15.56 8.90 -5.34
C ASP A 36 -14.82 9.67 -6.44
N GLU A 37 -13.86 10.51 -6.07
CA GLU A 37 -13.13 11.39 -6.98
C GLU A 37 -11.72 10.87 -7.30
N MET A 38 -11.27 9.82 -6.62
CA MET A 38 -9.89 9.36 -6.73
C MET A 38 -9.61 8.65 -8.04
N ASP A 39 -8.38 8.83 -8.53
CA ASP A 39 -7.84 8.03 -9.63
C ASP A 39 -7.31 6.71 -9.07
N TRP A 40 -8.21 5.75 -8.93
CA TRP A 40 -7.89 4.44 -8.35
C TRP A 40 -6.92 3.63 -9.21
N GLU A 41 -6.95 3.84 -10.53
CA GLU A 41 -6.01 3.19 -11.43
C GLU A 41 -4.59 3.67 -11.17
N HIS A 42 -4.41 4.97 -10.96
CA HIS A 42 -3.13 5.54 -10.57
C HIS A 42 -2.68 5.04 -9.20
N LEU A 43 -3.61 4.95 -8.25
CA LEU A 43 -3.30 4.47 -6.90
C LEU A 43 -2.80 3.02 -6.94
N LEU A 44 -3.48 2.14 -7.68
CA LEU A 44 -3.04 0.76 -7.84
C LEU A 44 -1.65 0.68 -8.47
N TRP A 45 -1.41 1.49 -9.50
CA TRP A 45 -0.08 1.57 -10.10
C TRP A 45 0.96 2.04 -9.09
N ARG A 46 0.62 3.04 -8.28
CA ARG A 46 1.54 3.62 -7.30
C ARG A 46 2.00 2.60 -6.28
N PHE A 47 1.10 1.75 -5.82
CA PHE A 47 1.46 0.67 -4.91
C PHE A 47 2.23 -0.46 -5.61
N GLY A 48 1.95 -0.71 -6.87
CA GLY A 48 2.66 -1.75 -7.63
C GLY A 48 2.68 -3.08 -6.91
N ASP A 49 3.87 -3.64 -6.70
CA ASP A 49 4.05 -4.90 -6.00
C ASP A 49 3.75 -4.82 -4.49
N HIS A 50 3.58 -3.62 -3.96
CA HIS A 50 3.19 -3.40 -2.56
C HIS A 50 1.67 -3.32 -2.38
N TRP A 51 0.91 -3.81 -3.35
CA TRP A 51 -0.55 -3.85 -3.29
C TRP A 51 -1.11 -4.48 -2.00
N PRO A 52 -0.42 -5.44 -1.32
CA PRO A 52 -0.95 -5.97 -0.06
C PRO A 52 -1.12 -4.90 1.02
N VAL A 53 -0.25 -3.90 1.04
CA VAL A 53 -0.37 -2.77 1.98
C VAL A 53 -1.65 -1.98 1.69
N LEU A 54 -1.91 -1.68 0.42
CA LEU A 54 -3.17 -1.03 0.04
C LEU A 54 -4.37 -1.87 0.43
N LEU A 55 -4.36 -3.16 0.10
CA LEU A 55 -5.47 -4.06 0.45
C LEU A 55 -5.74 -4.07 1.96
N SER A 56 -4.69 -4.08 2.78
CA SER A 56 -4.86 -4.04 4.23
C SER A 56 -5.62 -2.80 4.70
N HIS A 57 -5.33 -1.65 4.11
CA HIS A 57 -6.04 -0.41 4.42
C HIS A 57 -7.48 -0.42 3.92
N LEU A 58 -7.74 -1.03 2.76
CA LEU A 58 -9.10 -1.15 2.26
C LEU A 58 -9.94 -2.09 3.12
N VAL A 59 -9.34 -3.15 3.66
CA VAL A 59 -10.01 -4.03 4.63
C VAL A 59 -10.36 -3.24 5.89
N LEU A 60 -9.41 -2.47 6.42
CA LEU A 60 -9.64 -1.63 7.61
C LEU A 60 -10.69 -0.56 7.35
N TYR A 61 -10.69 0.04 6.15
CA TYR A 61 -11.72 0.99 5.76
C TYR A 61 -13.11 0.36 5.83
N ARG A 62 -13.27 -0.83 5.26
CA ARG A 62 -14.56 -1.53 5.25
C ARG A 62 -15.01 -1.92 6.65
N PHE A 63 -14.05 -2.21 7.52
CA PHE A 63 -14.33 -2.46 8.93
C PHE A 63 -14.80 -1.19 9.64
N SER A 64 -14.12 -0.07 9.38
CA SER A 64 -14.40 1.23 10.03
C SER A 64 -15.70 1.85 9.54
N TYR A 65 -16.02 1.70 8.26
CA TYR A 65 -17.19 2.32 7.61
C TYR A 65 -18.04 1.28 6.88
N PRO A 66 -18.70 0.37 7.62
CA PRO A 66 -19.44 -0.72 6.96
C PRO A 66 -20.64 -0.22 6.12
N GLY A 67 -21.10 1.00 6.36
CA GLY A 67 -22.18 1.63 5.60
C GLY A 67 -21.72 2.38 4.36
N HIS A 68 -20.40 2.47 4.12
CA HIS A 68 -19.83 3.30 3.05
C HIS A 68 -18.79 2.54 2.22
N ARG A 69 -19.04 1.25 1.99
CA ARG A 69 -18.12 0.41 1.19
C ARG A 69 -18.04 0.85 -0.26
N ASP A 70 -19.07 1.50 -0.76
CA ASP A 70 -19.16 1.97 -2.14
C ASP A 70 -18.24 3.15 -2.45
N HIS A 71 -17.58 3.74 -1.46
CA HIS A 71 -16.54 4.74 -1.68
C HIS A 71 -15.28 4.11 -2.28
N ILE A 72 -15.13 2.79 -2.19
CA ILE A 72 -14.11 2.04 -2.91
C ILE A 72 -14.80 1.42 -4.11
N PRO A 73 -14.36 1.71 -5.35
CA PRO A 73 -14.95 1.07 -6.52
C PRO A 73 -14.88 -0.44 -6.42
N ARG A 74 -15.96 -1.11 -6.81
CA ARG A 74 -16.03 -2.56 -6.73
C ARG A 74 -14.92 -3.25 -7.52
N TRP A 75 -14.56 -2.70 -8.68
CA TRP A 75 -13.49 -3.28 -9.51
C TRP A 75 -12.13 -3.26 -8.82
N VAL A 76 -11.85 -2.22 -8.01
CA VAL A 76 -10.60 -2.14 -7.23
C VAL A 76 -10.55 -3.25 -6.21
N TRP A 77 -11.63 -3.42 -5.47
CA TRP A 77 -11.74 -4.46 -4.46
C TRP A 77 -11.57 -5.86 -5.06
N GLU A 78 -12.27 -6.11 -6.16
CA GLU A 78 -12.19 -7.39 -6.86
C GLU A 78 -10.80 -7.65 -7.42
N GLU A 79 -10.15 -6.63 -8.00
CA GLU A 79 -8.79 -6.75 -8.53
C GLU A 79 -7.79 -7.13 -7.43
N LEU A 80 -7.87 -6.48 -6.28
CA LEU A 80 -6.96 -6.78 -5.17
C LEU A 80 -7.20 -8.17 -4.58
N LEU A 81 -8.46 -8.59 -4.48
CA LEU A 81 -8.79 -9.93 -4.02
C LEU A 81 -8.29 -10.99 -5.01
N LEU A 82 -8.38 -10.72 -6.30
CA LEU A 82 -7.85 -11.61 -7.33
C LEU A 82 -6.34 -11.76 -7.19
N ARG A 83 -5.63 -10.64 -7.02
CA ARG A 83 -4.18 -10.67 -6.79
C ARG A 83 -3.81 -11.47 -5.55
N ALA A 84 -4.57 -11.32 -4.47
CA ALA A 84 -4.34 -12.07 -3.25
C ALA A 84 -4.52 -13.58 -3.46
N THR A 85 -5.53 -13.96 -4.24
CA THR A 85 -5.78 -15.37 -4.58
C THR A 85 -4.67 -15.93 -5.47
N GLU A 86 -4.26 -15.19 -6.49
CA GLU A 86 -3.21 -15.61 -7.41
C GLU A 86 -1.85 -15.70 -6.74
N GLN A 87 -1.60 -14.92 -5.70
CA GLN A 87 -0.35 -14.94 -4.95
C GLN A 87 -0.04 -16.32 -4.37
N GLU A 88 -1.06 -17.12 -4.07
CA GLU A 88 -0.86 -18.48 -3.57
C GLU A 88 -0.09 -19.37 -4.54
N ASN A 89 -0.10 -19.03 -5.83
CA ASN A 89 0.60 -19.78 -6.88
C ASN A 89 2.01 -19.24 -7.15
N GLU A 90 2.40 -18.14 -6.50
CA GLU A 90 3.72 -17.56 -6.67
C GLU A 90 4.76 -18.26 -5.78
N PRO A 91 6.02 -18.32 -6.22
CA PRO A 91 7.09 -18.83 -5.35
C PRO A 91 7.23 -17.99 -4.09
N GLN A 92 7.42 -18.67 -2.97
CA GLN A 92 7.67 -17.99 -1.70
C GLN A 92 9.07 -17.35 -1.70
N LYS A 93 9.17 -16.13 -1.22
CA LYS A 93 10.45 -15.42 -1.09
C LYS A 93 11.02 -15.63 0.30
N VAL A 94 11.54 -16.82 0.53
CA VAL A 94 12.10 -17.24 1.82
C VAL A 94 13.29 -16.35 2.19
N GLY A 95 13.35 -15.90 3.43
CA GLY A 95 14.44 -15.07 3.92
C GLY A 95 14.33 -13.58 3.67
N LEU A 96 13.26 -13.12 2.99
CA LEU A 96 13.02 -11.70 2.73
C LEU A 96 12.07 -11.12 3.77
N CYS A 97 12.43 -9.95 4.34
CA CYS A 97 11.54 -9.20 5.22
C CYS A 97 11.19 -7.85 4.61
N ARG A 98 9.92 -7.61 4.34
CA ARG A 98 9.39 -6.32 3.90
C ARG A 98 8.78 -5.50 5.05
N GLY A 99 8.79 -6.05 6.26
CA GLY A 99 8.25 -5.36 7.43
C GLY A 99 8.95 -4.04 7.71
N THR A 100 10.22 -3.92 7.34
CA THR A 100 11.00 -2.69 7.50
C THR A 100 10.44 -1.50 6.72
N LEU A 101 9.66 -1.76 5.67
CA LEU A 101 8.94 -0.71 4.93
C LEU A 101 7.78 -0.13 5.76
N LEU A 102 7.26 -0.88 6.71
CA LEU A 102 6.17 -0.48 7.58
C LEU A 102 6.69 0.12 8.88
N SER A 103 7.70 -0.49 9.48
CA SER A 103 8.31 -0.02 10.72
C SER A 103 9.75 -0.52 10.82
N ARG A 104 10.70 0.38 10.73
CA ARG A 104 12.12 0.02 10.85
C ARG A 104 12.45 -0.52 12.23
N SER A 105 11.92 0.12 13.26
CA SER A 105 12.26 -0.25 14.64
C SER A 105 11.66 -1.59 15.06
N GLN A 106 10.42 -1.86 14.67
CA GLN A 106 9.72 -3.07 15.07
C GLN A 106 10.20 -4.32 14.32
N TYR A 107 10.69 -4.16 13.07
CA TYR A 107 11.21 -5.27 12.28
C TYR A 107 12.74 -5.37 12.30
N ARG A 108 13.38 -4.64 13.20
CA ARG A 108 14.84 -4.69 13.35
C ARG A 108 15.31 -6.04 13.87
N ILE A 109 14.55 -6.68 14.73
CA ILE A 109 14.85 -8.00 15.26
C ILE A 109 14.94 -9.06 14.14
N ASP A 110 14.12 -8.93 13.11
CA ASP A 110 14.12 -9.84 11.96
C ASP A 110 15.48 -9.84 11.27
N LEU A 111 16.08 -8.66 11.15
CA LEU A 111 17.38 -8.49 10.50
C LEU A 111 18.53 -8.90 11.43
N ASP A 112 18.48 -8.42 12.68
CA ASP A 112 19.61 -8.56 13.61
C ASP A 112 19.70 -9.95 14.22
N HIS A 113 18.57 -10.60 14.48
CA HIS A 113 18.53 -11.88 15.21
C HIS A 113 18.02 -13.06 14.38
N TRP A 114 17.12 -12.84 13.42
CA TRP A 114 16.51 -13.92 12.65
C TRP A 114 17.11 -14.09 11.25
N GLY A 115 18.06 -13.24 10.87
CA GLY A 115 18.81 -13.39 9.63
C GLY A 115 18.06 -13.08 8.34
N PHE A 116 16.96 -12.34 8.41
CA PHE A 116 16.23 -11.95 7.21
C PHE A 116 16.96 -10.86 6.44
N GLN A 117 16.80 -10.88 5.12
CA GLN A 117 17.29 -9.81 4.25
C GLN A 117 16.29 -8.66 4.25
N ASP A 118 16.82 -7.44 4.33
CA ASP A 118 16.02 -6.22 4.34
C ASP A 118 15.57 -5.86 2.92
N ALA A 119 14.26 -5.88 2.68
CA ALA A 119 13.71 -5.56 1.37
C ALA A 119 14.08 -4.15 0.89
N ARG A 120 14.29 -3.20 1.81
CA ARG A 120 14.72 -1.84 1.44
C ARG A 120 16.08 -1.83 0.72
N ILE A 121 16.89 -2.87 0.92
CA ILE A 121 18.20 -2.99 0.30
C ILE A 121 18.11 -3.85 -0.97
N VAL A 122 17.47 -5.02 -0.88
CA VAL A 122 17.50 -6.01 -1.98
C VAL A 122 16.43 -5.77 -3.03
N GLU A 123 15.39 -4.98 -2.74
CA GLU A 123 14.31 -4.66 -3.68
C GLU A 123 14.23 -3.18 -4.04
N VAL A 124 15.31 -2.45 -3.87
CA VAL A 124 15.31 -0.99 -4.10
C VAL A 124 14.91 -0.59 -5.52
N GLU A 125 15.19 -1.43 -6.52
CA GLU A 125 14.88 -1.14 -7.92
C GLU A 125 13.37 -1.16 -8.19
N ASN A 126 12.64 -2.08 -7.59
CA ASN A 126 11.19 -2.12 -7.71
C ASN A 126 10.55 -0.83 -7.18
N PHE A 127 11.16 -0.25 -6.17
CA PHE A 127 10.70 1.00 -5.59
C PHE A 127 10.95 2.18 -6.54
N ARG A 128 12.08 2.18 -7.26
CA ARG A 128 12.43 3.22 -8.22
C ARG A 128 11.49 3.22 -9.42
N GLU A 129 11.17 2.08 -9.97
CA GLU A 129 10.28 1.97 -11.13
C GLU A 129 8.93 2.63 -10.86
N ASN A 130 8.41 2.53 -9.64
CA ASN A 130 7.15 3.16 -9.27
C ASN A 130 7.23 4.69 -9.22
N PHE A 131 8.43 5.25 -9.07
CA PHE A 131 8.64 6.70 -9.11
C PHE A 131 8.81 7.24 -10.52
N GLU A 132 9.28 6.41 -11.45
CA GLU A 132 9.68 6.82 -12.80
C GLU A 132 8.64 6.51 -13.87
N ARG A 133 7.38 6.25 -13.47
CA ARG A 133 6.34 5.99 -14.45
C ARG A 133 6.21 7.16 -15.42
N PRO A 134 6.29 6.90 -16.74
CA PRO A 134 6.06 7.95 -17.73
C PRO A 134 4.69 8.58 -17.55
N ASP A 135 4.60 9.87 -17.86
CA ASP A 135 3.34 10.58 -17.88
C ASP A 135 2.33 9.80 -18.75
N ARG A 136 1.10 9.75 -18.28
CA ARG A 136 0.03 9.03 -18.98
C ARG A 136 -0.42 9.74 -20.27
N GLY A 137 0.29 10.71 -20.76
CA GLY A 137 0.05 11.47 -21.98
C GLY A 137 -1.42 11.53 -22.41
N GLY A 138 -2.04 12.68 -22.42
CA GLY A 138 -3.42 12.81 -22.85
C GLY A 138 -4.48 12.53 -21.80
N ARG A 139 -4.09 12.29 -20.59
CA ARG A 139 -5.03 12.28 -19.47
C ARG A 139 -5.16 13.62 -18.81
#